data_5d13dd7656265d296e1e4455452e886b
#
_entry.id   5d13dd7656265d296e1e4455452e886b
#
_cell.length_a   1.000
_cell.length_b   1.000
_cell.length_c   1.000
_cell.angle_alpha   90.00
_cell.angle_beta   90.00
_cell.angle_gamma   90.00
#
_symmetry.space_group_name_H-M   'P 1'
#
loop_
_entity.id
_entity.type
_entity.pdbx_description
1 polymer ?
#
loop_
_entity_poly.entity_id
_entity_poly.type
_entity_poly.pdbx_seq_one_letter_code
_entity_poly.pdbx_strand_id
1 'polypeptide(L)'
;MSRLNFPILLFLLCLPGLAGTVQAREFKSRYATLSYADNQVLREFNNNLRMNKKLRYSIRKKNVLTVADEVLAKVDIIIEKVQVVLDMFPGKYHIRLVVVPDSSDVARIYKKKYGKRVDHIAYYSLSEKAIYISADDASLRVLAHEIGHSVVDHYFKVRPPYNIHELMAQFAEKHVTD
;
A
#
# COMPACT_ATOMS: atom_id res chain seq x y z
N MET A 1 -59.05 27.98 -44.41
CA MET A 1 -57.57 28.05 -44.40
C MET A 1 -57.13 27.94 -42.93
N SER A 2 -56.88 26.70 -42.52
CA SER A 2 -56.51 26.39 -41.12
C SER A 2 -54.99 26.24 -41.01
N ARG A 3 -54.36 27.08 -40.18
CA ARG A 3 -52.92 27.01 -39.93
C ARG A 3 -52.65 26.10 -38.73
N LEU A 4 -52.00 24.95 -39.00
CA LEU A 4 -51.57 24.01 -37.99
C LEU A 4 -50.26 24.52 -37.38
N ASN A 5 -50.30 24.92 -36.09
CA ASN A 5 -49.11 25.22 -35.33
C ASN A 5 -48.57 23.92 -34.74
N PHE A 6 -47.37 23.49 -35.16
CA PHE A 6 -46.58 22.41 -34.56
C PHE A 6 -45.72 22.97 -33.44
N PRO A 7 -45.80 22.47 -32.19
CA PRO A 7 -44.81 22.85 -31.17
C PRO A 7 -43.53 22.05 -31.38
N ILE A 8 -42.41 22.78 -31.49
CA ILE A 8 -41.04 22.22 -31.50
C ILE A 8 -40.73 21.78 -30.07
N LEU A 9 -40.73 20.46 -29.85
CA LEU A 9 -40.28 19.86 -28.59
C LEU A 9 -38.76 19.81 -28.56
N LEU A 10 -38.19 20.74 -27.80
CA LEU A 10 -36.73 20.81 -27.57
C LEU A 10 -36.30 19.68 -26.62
N PHE A 11 -35.77 18.59 -27.19
CA PHE A 11 -35.22 17.47 -26.43
C PHE A 11 -33.84 17.90 -25.82
N LEU A 12 -33.87 18.26 -24.55
CA LEU A 12 -32.63 18.54 -23.79
C LEU A 12 -31.94 17.20 -23.54
N LEU A 13 -30.91 16.90 -24.32
CA LEU A 13 -30.07 15.73 -24.17
C LEU A 13 -29.19 15.92 -22.93
N CYS A 14 -29.61 15.42 -21.78
CA CYS A 14 -28.77 15.28 -20.60
C CYS A 14 -27.71 14.21 -20.88
N LEU A 15 -26.48 14.63 -21.23
CA LEU A 15 -25.31 13.76 -21.27
C LEU A 15 -24.97 13.35 -19.83
N PRO A 16 -24.99 12.05 -19.48
CA PRO A 16 -24.50 11.61 -18.20
C PRO A 16 -22.99 11.90 -18.15
N GLY A 17 -22.57 12.75 -17.22
CA GLY A 17 -21.16 12.99 -16.94
C GLY A 17 -20.47 11.65 -16.66
N LEU A 18 -19.51 11.28 -17.48
CA LEU A 18 -18.58 10.18 -17.25
C LEU A 18 -17.76 10.51 -16.00
N ALA A 19 -18.25 10.15 -14.83
CA ALA A 19 -17.44 10.04 -13.64
C ALA A 19 -16.39 8.97 -13.93
N GLY A 20 -15.23 9.39 -14.40
CA GLY A 20 -14.07 8.50 -14.61
C GLY A 20 -13.73 7.83 -13.30
N THR A 21 -14.00 6.54 -13.18
CA THR A 21 -13.47 5.73 -12.10
C THR A 21 -11.96 5.78 -12.20
N VAL A 22 -11.29 6.44 -11.25
CA VAL A 22 -9.83 6.41 -11.12
C VAL A 22 -9.45 4.95 -10.85
N GLN A 23 -9.06 4.25 -11.90
CA GLN A 23 -8.60 2.88 -11.78
C GLN A 23 -7.22 2.90 -11.12
N ALA A 24 -7.11 2.33 -9.93
CA ALA A 24 -5.84 2.19 -9.23
C ALA A 24 -4.84 1.44 -10.12
N ARG A 25 -3.63 1.99 -10.28
CA ARG A 25 -2.56 1.34 -11.04
C ARG A 25 -1.92 0.26 -10.17
N GLU A 26 -1.70 -0.92 -10.77
CA GLU A 26 -1.07 -2.05 -10.08
C GLU A 26 0.23 -2.45 -10.79
N PHE A 27 1.27 -2.62 -9.99
CA PHE A 27 2.56 -3.12 -10.42
C PHE A 27 2.99 -4.27 -9.50
N LYS A 28 3.75 -5.22 -10.02
CA LYS A 28 4.12 -6.43 -9.28
C LYS A 28 5.62 -6.62 -9.22
N SER A 29 6.11 -7.05 -8.06
CA SER A 29 7.45 -7.56 -7.85
C SER A 29 7.41 -9.02 -7.39
N ARG A 30 8.56 -9.52 -6.92
CA ARG A 30 8.65 -10.86 -6.33
C ARG A 30 7.75 -11.03 -5.12
N TYR A 31 7.68 -10.05 -4.23
CA TYR A 31 7.02 -10.17 -2.93
C TYR A 31 5.79 -9.28 -2.77
N ALA A 32 5.55 -8.34 -3.67
CA ALA A 32 4.48 -7.39 -3.50
C ALA A 32 3.74 -7.04 -4.80
N THR A 33 2.44 -6.78 -4.66
CA THR A 33 1.64 -6.04 -5.63
C THR A 33 1.40 -4.64 -5.08
N LEU A 34 1.97 -3.62 -5.75
CA LEU A 34 1.81 -2.21 -5.43
C LEU A 34 0.55 -1.67 -6.09
N SER A 35 -0.32 -1.01 -5.31
CA SER A 35 -1.52 -0.31 -5.79
C SER A 35 -1.50 1.12 -5.29
N TYR A 36 -1.77 2.10 -6.16
CA TYR A 36 -1.82 3.53 -5.84
C TYR A 36 -2.75 4.28 -6.78
N ALA A 37 -3.29 5.41 -6.34
CA ALA A 37 -4.27 6.19 -7.09
C ALA A 37 -3.64 6.98 -8.23
N ASP A 38 -2.55 7.71 -7.96
CA ASP A 38 -1.88 8.58 -8.92
C ASP A 38 -0.36 8.64 -8.72
N ASN A 39 0.33 9.20 -9.71
CA ASN A 39 1.80 9.26 -9.72
C ASN A 39 2.37 10.24 -8.68
N GLN A 40 1.61 11.23 -8.22
CA GLN A 40 2.08 12.17 -7.21
C GLN A 40 2.18 11.47 -5.86
N VAL A 41 1.14 10.76 -5.46
CA VAL A 41 1.11 9.92 -4.26
C VAL A 41 2.26 8.91 -4.25
N LEU A 42 2.52 8.26 -5.41
CA LEU A 42 3.62 7.32 -5.52
C LEU A 42 5.00 7.98 -5.35
N ARG A 43 5.21 9.16 -5.93
CA ARG A 43 6.47 9.91 -5.78
C ARG A 43 6.70 10.35 -4.35
N GLU A 44 5.64 10.81 -3.67
CA GLU A 44 5.69 11.21 -2.29
C GLU A 44 6.05 10.04 -1.38
N PHE A 45 5.36 8.92 -1.54
CA PHE A 45 5.71 7.67 -0.86
C PHE A 45 7.18 7.28 -1.10
N ASN A 46 7.64 7.32 -2.36
CA ASN A 46 9.02 7.00 -2.72
C ASN A 46 10.05 7.91 -2.04
N ASN A 47 9.76 9.21 -1.96
CA ASN A 47 10.61 10.23 -1.34
C ASN A 47 10.69 10.06 0.18
N ASN A 48 9.57 9.71 0.83
CA ASN A 48 9.48 9.49 2.27
C ASN A 48 10.08 8.15 2.69
N LEU A 49 10.04 7.14 1.80
CA LEU A 49 10.67 5.83 2.03
C LEU A 49 12.20 5.90 1.84
N ARG A 50 12.86 6.59 2.78
CA ARG A 50 14.32 6.79 2.76
C ARG A 50 15.04 5.54 3.25
N MET A 51 15.88 4.98 2.38
CA MET A 51 16.71 3.83 2.68
C MET A 51 18.06 4.27 3.28
N ASN A 52 18.58 3.52 4.26
CA ASN A 52 19.93 3.74 4.75
C ASN A 52 20.99 3.38 3.67
N LYS A 53 22.27 3.71 3.91
CA LYS A 53 23.37 3.49 2.95
C LYS A 53 23.49 2.02 2.54
N LYS A 54 23.37 1.09 3.51
CA LYS A 54 23.52 -0.36 3.33
C LYS A 54 22.41 -0.91 2.42
N LEU A 55 21.13 -0.59 2.72
CA LEU A 55 19.98 -1.03 1.93
C LEU A 55 19.94 -0.38 0.54
N ARG A 56 20.36 0.90 0.44
CA ARG A 56 20.43 1.59 -0.85
C ARG A 56 21.43 0.95 -1.83
N TYR A 57 22.50 0.36 -1.33
CA TYR A 57 23.45 -0.37 -2.18
C TYR A 57 22.77 -1.55 -2.89
N SER A 58 21.83 -2.22 -2.24
CA SER A 58 21.07 -3.33 -2.83
C SER A 58 20.13 -2.88 -3.96
N ILE A 59 19.60 -1.65 -3.92
CA ILE A 59 18.75 -1.10 -4.99
C ILE A 59 19.55 -0.95 -6.28
N ARG A 60 20.82 -0.54 -6.22
CA ARG A 60 21.69 -0.34 -7.40
C ARG A 60 21.88 -1.61 -8.23
N LYS A 61 21.63 -2.78 -7.65
CA LYS A 61 21.71 -4.08 -8.32
C LYS A 61 20.39 -4.49 -9.01
N LYS A 62 19.32 -3.70 -8.83
CA LYS A 62 18.01 -3.95 -9.42
C LYS A 62 17.85 -3.13 -10.71
N ASN A 63 17.11 -3.67 -11.67
CA ASN A 63 16.74 -2.92 -12.87
C ASN A 63 15.59 -1.97 -12.53
N VAL A 64 15.88 -0.68 -12.37
CA VAL A 64 14.92 0.37 -12.00
C VAL A 64 14.81 1.34 -13.14
N LEU A 65 13.66 1.38 -13.80
CA LEU A 65 13.38 2.26 -14.94
C LEU A 65 12.35 3.34 -14.58
N THR A 66 11.44 3.04 -13.67
CA THR A 66 10.34 3.92 -13.26
C THR A 66 10.31 4.12 -11.76
N VAL A 67 9.53 5.10 -11.28
CA VAL A 67 9.29 5.30 -9.84
C VAL A 67 8.61 4.06 -9.22
N ALA A 68 7.73 3.39 -9.95
CA ALA A 68 7.09 2.17 -9.48
C ALA A 68 8.09 1.03 -9.30
N ASP A 69 9.05 0.89 -10.23
CA ASP A 69 10.14 -0.09 -10.10
C ASP A 69 11.02 0.21 -8.89
N GLU A 70 11.33 1.50 -8.64
CA GLU A 70 12.11 1.91 -7.47
C GLU A 70 11.40 1.58 -6.17
N VAL A 71 10.11 1.91 -6.07
CA VAL A 71 9.29 1.59 -4.89
C VAL A 71 9.25 0.09 -4.66
N LEU A 72 8.97 -0.70 -5.70
CA LEU A 72 8.92 -2.16 -5.59
C LEU A 72 10.28 -2.75 -5.20
N ALA A 73 11.38 -2.24 -5.74
CA ALA A 73 12.73 -2.64 -5.36
C ALA A 73 13.02 -2.33 -3.89
N LYS A 74 12.63 -1.15 -3.39
CA LYS A 74 12.74 -0.80 -1.96
C LYS A 74 11.91 -1.75 -1.09
N VAL A 75 10.65 -1.99 -1.46
CA VAL A 75 9.74 -2.87 -0.74
C VAL A 75 10.29 -4.30 -0.66
N ASP A 76 10.74 -4.87 -1.77
CA ASP A 76 11.34 -6.21 -1.80
C ASP A 76 12.56 -6.32 -0.87
N ILE A 77 13.44 -5.30 -0.89
CA ILE A 77 14.63 -5.26 -0.03
C ILE A 77 14.24 -5.16 1.45
N ILE A 78 13.21 -4.38 1.78
CA ILE A 78 12.72 -4.27 3.16
C ILE A 78 12.11 -5.59 3.61
N ILE A 79 11.34 -6.27 2.77
CA ILE A 79 10.79 -7.60 3.05
C ILE A 79 11.93 -8.61 3.31
N GLU A 80 12.91 -8.69 2.43
CA GLU A 80 14.08 -9.57 2.60
C GLU A 80 14.82 -9.26 3.91
N LYS A 81 14.99 -7.96 4.24
CA LYS A 81 15.64 -7.56 5.49
C LYS A 81 14.82 -7.92 6.73
N VAL A 82 13.50 -7.73 6.72
CA VAL A 82 12.61 -8.10 7.82
C VAL A 82 12.60 -9.62 8.03
N GLN A 83 12.58 -10.41 6.96
CA GLN A 83 12.68 -11.88 7.04
C GLN A 83 13.99 -12.31 7.72
N VAL A 84 15.12 -11.67 7.38
CA VAL A 84 16.42 -11.92 8.02
C VAL A 84 16.41 -11.48 9.49
N VAL A 85 15.86 -10.30 9.81
CA VAL A 85 15.79 -9.78 11.19
C VAL A 85 14.99 -10.69 12.09
N LEU A 86 13.86 -11.21 11.59
CA LEU A 86 12.98 -12.12 12.34
C LEU A 86 13.42 -13.59 12.29
N ASP A 87 14.40 -13.93 11.44
CA ASP A 87 14.77 -15.32 11.09
C ASP A 87 13.54 -16.14 10.62
N MET A 88 12.67 -15.48 9.83
CA MET A 88 11.42 -16.06 9.33
C MET A 88 11.35 -15.96 7.81
N PHE A 89 11.34 -17.11 7.13
CA PHE A 89 11.33 -17.20 5.67
C PHE A 89 10.10 -18.00 5.18
N PRO A 90 8.92 -17.36 5.07
CA PRO A 90 7.72 -18.04 4.59
C PRO A 90 7.91 -18.57 3.16
N GLY A 91 7.59 -19.86 2.93
CA GLY A 91 7.81 -20.51 1.62
C GLY A 91 7.00 -19.91 0.47
N LYS A 92 5.79 -19.40 0.77
CA LYS A 92 4.95 -18.65 -0.18
C LYS A 92 4.61 -17.31 0.46
N TYR A 93 5.28 -16.25 0.02
CA TYR A 93 5.06 -14.91 0.55
C TYR A 93 4.75 -13.93 -0.57
N HIS A 94 3.60 -13.31 -0.50
CA HIS A 94 3.21 -12.22 -1.38
C HIS A 94 2.15 -11.37 -0.70
N ILE A 95 2.31 -10.05 -0.71
CA ILE A 95 1.39 -9.09 -0.11
C ILE A 95 0.90 -8.07 -1.11
N ARG A 96 -0.20 -7.41 -0.80
CA ARG A 96 -0.58 -6.16 -1.47
C ARG A 96 -0.10 -4.97 -0.64
N LEU A 97 0.47 -3.97 -1.31
CA LEU A 97 0.81 -2.68 -0.73
C LEU A 97 -0.07 -1.62 -1.37
N VAL A 98 -0.98 -1.04 -0.60
CA VAL A 98 -1.92 -0.02 -1.02
C VAL A 98 -1.46 1.32 -0.45
N VAL A 99 -0.96 2.19 -1.33
CA VAL A 99 -0.47 3.52 -0.96
C VAL A 99 -1.59 4.53 -1.19
N VAL A 100 -1.96 5.23 -0.14
CA VAL A 100 -2.97 6.29 -0.14
C VAL A 100 -2.33 7.64 0.20
N PRO A 101 -2.96 8.79 -0.14
CA PRO A 101 -2.36 10.10 0.09
C PRO A 101 -1.96 10.34 1.54
N ASP A 102 -2.87 10.23 2.46
CA ASP A 102 -2.68 10.63 3.85
C ASP A 102 -3.30 9.64 4.87
N SER A 103 -3.07 9.88 6.16
CA SER A 103 -3.58 9.05 7.25
C SER A 103 -5.11 9.09 7.38
N SER A 104 -5.78 10.15 6.92
CA SER A 104 -7.24 10.23 6.94
C SER A 104 -7.86 9.22 5.96
N ASP A 105 -7.20 8.96 4.83
CA ASP A 105 -7.58 7.93 3.88
C ASP A 105 -7.39 6.53 4.46
N VAL A 106 -6.29 6.28 5.18
CA VAL A 106 -6.06 5.04 5.93
C VAL A 106 -7.19 4.82 6.94
N ALA A 107 -7.50 5.84 7.75
CA ALA A 107 -8.57 5.78 8.75
C ALA A 107 -9.96 5.55 8.11
N ARG A 108 -10.23 6.17 6.96
CA ARG A 108 -11.48 6.01 6.21
C ARG A 108 -11.65 4.58 5.69
N ILE A 109 -10.60 4.00 5.12
CA ILE A 109 -10.59 2.62 4.63
C ILE A 109 -10.79 1.65 5.79
N TYR A 110 -10.06 1.85 6.90
CA TYR A 110 -10.18 1.03 8.11
C TYR A 110 -11.60 1.08 8.69
N LYS A 111 -12.18 2.30 8.82
CA LYS A 111 -13.55 2.49 9.31
C LYS A 111 -14.58 1.80 8.42
N LYS A 112 -14.45 1.92 7.09
CA LYS A 112 -15.35 1.25 6.14
C LYS A 112 -15.32 -0.26 6.30
N LYS A 113 -14.15 -0.82 6.59
CA LYS A 113 -13.94 -2.26 6.68
C LYS A 113 -14.31 -2.85 8.05
N TYR A 114 -13.90 -2.19 9.13
CA TYR A 114 -14.01 -2.73 10.48
C TYR A 114 -15.04 -2.01 11.36
N GLY A 115 -15.70 -0.98 10.86
CA GLY A 115 -16.69 -0.19 11.61
C GLY A 115 -16.12 0.68 12.73
N LYS A 116 -14.80 0.70 12.93
CA LYS A 116 -14.12 1.43 13.99
C LYS A 116 -13.29 2.59 13.42
N ARG A 117 -13.27 3.71 14.13
CA ARG A 117 -12.36 4.83 13.82
C ARG A 117 -11.01 4.59 14.52
N VAL A 118 -9.93 4.80 13.78
CA VAL A 118 -8.54 4.68 14.25
C VAL A 118 -7.72 5.82 13.64
N ASP A 119 -6.64 6.20 14.31
CA ASP A 119 -5.68 7.21 13.83
C ASP A 119 -4.37 6.54 13.39
N HIS A 120 -4.51 5.46 12.59
CA HIS A 120 -3.35 4.76 12.06
C HIS A 120 -2.85 5.44 10.77
N ILE A 121 -1.52 5.58 10.67
CA ILE A 121 -0.83 6.01 9.45
C ILE A 121 -0.58 4.83 8.50
N ALA A 122 -0.57 3.61 9.04
CA ALA A 122 -0.48 2.36 8.30
C ALA A 122 -1.13 1.23 9.11
N TYR A 123 -1.50 0.13 8.43
CA TYR A 123 -1.89 -1.12 9.08
C TYR A 123 -1.80 -2.31 8.13
N TYR A 124 -1.46 -3.47 8.67
CA TYR A 124 -1.56 -4.75 7.96
C TYR A 124 -2.96 -5.36 8.15
N SER A 125 -3.63 -5.63 7.04
CA SER A 125 -4.92 -6.32 7.01
C SER A 125 -4.73 -7.81 6.84
N LEU A 126 -4.95 -8.57 7.90
CA LEU A 126 -4.84 -10.02 7.93
C LEU A 126 -5.73 -10.72 6.88
N SER A 127 -6.99 -10.29 6.79
CA SER A 127 -7.98 -10.92 5.88
C SER A 127 -7.71 -10.67 4.41
N GLU A 128 -6.97 -9.60 4.07
CA GLU A 128 -6.66 -9.22 2.68
C GLU A 128 -5.20 -9.48 2.30
N LYS A 129 -4.35 -9.85 3.28
CA LYS A 129 -2.89 -9.93 3.10
C LYS A 129 -2.34 -8.64 2.48
N ALA A 130 -2.80 -7.49 3.00
CA ALA A 130 -2.53 -6.18 2.45
C ALA A 130 -2.05 -5.21 3.52
N ILE A 131 -1.05 -4.40 3.18
CA ILE A 131 -0.62 -3.24 3.96
C ILE A 131 -1.25 -2.01 3.33
N TYR A 132 -1.95 -1.22 4.13
CA TYR A 132 -2.45 0.11 3.79
C TYR A 132 -1.55 1.13 4.46
N ILE A 133 -1.04 2.12 3.72
CA ILE A 133 -0.08 3.08 4.24
C ILE A 133 -0.26 4.47 3.62
N SER A 134 -0.20 5.49 4.44
CA SER A 134 -0.16 6.90 4.04
C SER A 134 1.17 7.22 3.34
N ALA A 135 1.12 7.93 2.22
CA ALA A 135 2.31 8.42 1.54
C ALA A 135 3.03 9.49 2.36
N ASP A 136 2.28 10.40 2.99
CA ASP A 136 2.80 11.51 3.80
C ASP A 136 3.61 11.04 5.00
N ASP A 137 3.13 9.99 5.67
CA ASP A 137 3.71 9.47 6.92
C ASP A 137 4.64 8.26 6.68
N ALA A 138 4.86 7.88 5.43
CA ALA A 138 5.64 6.71 5.10
C ALA A 138 7.09 6.83 5.56
N SER A 139 7.60 5.78 6.17
CA SER A 139 9.01 5.67 6.52
C SER A 139 9.47 4.22 6.45
N LEU A 140 10.80 4.01 6.40
CA LEU A 140 11.39 2.68 6.43
C LEU A 140 10.92 1.88 7.66
N ARG A 141 10.84 2.51 8.83
CA ARG A 141 10.45 1.87 10.08
C ARG A 141 8.98 1.49 10.10
N VAL A 142 8.09 2.41 9.72
CA VAL A 142 6.64 2.16 9.63
C VAL A 142 6.36 1.00 8.67
N LEU A 143 6.96 1.02 7.48
CA LEU A 143 6.77 -0.07 6.52
C LEU A 143 7.35 -1.39 7.03
N ALA A 144 8.51 -1.37 7.69
CA ALA A 144 9.12 -2.58 8.27
C ALA A 144 8.26 -3.17 9.41
N HIS A 145 7.59 -2.34 10.20
CA HIS A 145 6.62 -2.77 11.22
C HIS A 145 5.46 -3.56 10.59
N GLU A 146 4.81 -2.99 9.59
CA GLU A 146 3.68 -3.64 8.91
C GLU A 146 4.10 -4.90 8.13
N ILE A 147 5.30 -4.88 7.53
CA ILE A 147 5.91 -6.08 6.93
C ILE A 147 6.19 -7.13 8.01
N GLY A 148 6.64 -6.74 9.20
CA GLY A 148 6.80 -7.62 10.35
C GLY A 148 5.53 -8.39 10.67
N HIS A 149 4.39 -7.68 10.79
CA HIS A 149 3.08 -8.32 10.96
C HIS A 149 2.78 -9.33 9.84
N SER A 150 3.06 -8.94 8.60
CA SER A 150 2.76 -9.81 7.45
C SER A 150 3.66 -11.04 7.38
N VAL A 151 4.96 -10.92 7.72
CA VAL A 151 5.90 -12.04 7.75
C VAL A 151 5.49 -13.06 8.83
N VAL A 152 5.20 -12.59 10.04
CA VAL A 152 4.73 -13.43 11.15
C VAL A 152 3.46 -14.19 10.77
N ASP A 153 2.50 -13.49 10.15
CA ASP A 153 1.23 -14.08 9.71
C ASP A 153 1.39 -15.16 8.63
N HIS A 154 2.36 -14.99 7.72
CA HIS A 154 2.63 -16.00 6.69
C HIS A 154 3.52 -17.14 7.17
N TYR A 155 4.30 -16.94 8.22
CA TYR A 155 5.21 -17.95 8.76
C TYR A 155 4.51 -18.95 9.66
N PHE A 156 3.65 -18.49 10.58
CA PHE A 156 2.99 -19.36 11.53
C PHE A 156 1.68 -19.92 10.96
N LYS A 157 1.49 -21.24 11.07
CA LYS A 157 0.21 -21.90 10.74
C LYS A 157 -0.90 -21.51 11.71
N VAL A 158 -0.55 -21.33 12.99
CA VAL A 158 -1.43 -20.83 14.04
C VAL A 158 -0.91 -19.48 14.48
N ARG A 159 -1.75 -18.47 14.35
CA ARG A 159 -1.37 -17.10 14.67
C ARG A 159 -0.95 -16.96 16.14
N PRO A 160 0.22 -16.37 16.43
CA PRO A 160 0.62 -16.06 17.79
C PRO A 160 -0.36 -15.09 18.49
N PRO A 161 -0.41 -15.05 19.82
CA PRO A 161 -1.13 -14.02 20.55
C PRO A 161 -0.76 -12.61 20.11
N TYR A 162 -1.70 -11.66 20.19
CA TYR A 162 -1.51 -10.31 19.68
C TYR A 162 -0.26 -9.61 20.23
N ASN A 163 0.02 -9.72 21.51
CA ASN A 163 1.21 -9.14 22.14
C ASN A 163 2.52 -9.68 21.57
N ILE A 164 2.58 -10.97 21.26
CA ILE A 164 3.77 -11.58 20.62
C ILE A 164 3.90 -11.11 19.17
N HIS A 165 2.78 -11.06 18.46
CA HIS A 165 2.73 -10.58 17.09
C HIS A 165 3.21 -9.12 16.99
N GLU A 166 2.78 -8.26 17.92
CA GLU A 166 3.19 -6.87 18.04
C GLU A 166 4.67 -6.74 18.40
N LEU A 167 5.16 -7.55 19.36
CA LEU A 167 6.57 -7.55 19.75
C LEU A 167 7.50 -7.88 18.57
N MET A 168 7.11 -8.84 17.73
CA MET A 168 7.88 -9.21 16.53
C MET A 168 7.90 -8.09 15.49
N ALA A 169 6.76 -7.41 15.28
CA ALA A 169 6.69 -6.26 14.39
C ALA A 169 7.56 -5.08 14.88
N GLN A 170 7.53 -4.78 16.18
CA GLN A 170 8.40 -3.78 16.80
C GLN A 170 9.89 -4.17 16.73
N PHE A 171 10.20 -5.45 16.86
CA PHE A 171 11.57 -5.93 16.68
C PHE A 171 12.06 -5.73 15.24
N ALA A 172 11.22 -6.04 14.24
CA ALA A 172 11.54 -5.80 12.84
C ALA A 172 11.75 -4.30 12.55
N GLU A 173 10.85 -3.43 13.05
CA GLU A 173 10.97 -1.98 12.95
C GLU A 173 12.28 -1.45 13.51
N LYS A 174 12.67 -1.90 14.70
CA LYS A 174 13.85 -1.44 15.39
C LYS A 174 15.15 -1.86 14.68
N HIS A 175 15.20 -3.08 14.12
CA HIS A 175 16.41 -3.72 13.61
C HIS A 175 16.52 -3.72 12.07
N VAL A 176 15.55 -3.15 11.35
CA VAL A 176 15.58 -3.08 9.87
C VAL A 176 16.80 -2.32 9.34
N THR A 177 17.43 -1.47 10.14
CA THR A 177 18.58 -0.63 9.76
C THR A 177 19.95 -1.19 10.15
N ASP A 178 20.01 -2.30 10.86
CA ASP A 178 21.26 -2.90 11.39
C ASP A 178 22.15 -3.55 10.34
#